data_27de4bc50558385b6e85a5072d3f2391
#
_entry.id   27de4bc50558385b6e85a5072d3f2391
#
_cell.length_a   1.000
_cell.length_b   1.000
_cell.length_c   1.000
_cell.angle_alpha   90.00
_cell.angle_beta   90.00
_cell.angle_gamma   90.00
#
_symmetry.space_group_name_H-M   'P 1'
#
loop_
_entity.id
_entity.type
_entity.pdbx_description
1 polymer ?
#
loop_
_entity_poly.entity_id
_entity_poly.type
_entity_poly.pdbx_seq_one_letter_code
_entity_poly.pdbx_strand_id
1 'polypeptide(L)'
;MAAVRALGSLALVLLMLAGTGSPGRAAETPALSARLETLYLTAYDEAINRHATVARDGTTYVSTGDIRAEWLRDASATVRPYIELSRHDRDVAKTLRGVVQRQARYILIDPYANAFSDNYHVVEEKFEADSLLYPIWFAAEYYRQTRDATIFTATVRSAFKRVLSVMHVEQHHDGRSHYRNPQLARGGRGSAIRYTGMVWTGFRPSDDPVRYHYNIPVNMFAVVVLRQLSSLAQHVWHDNRTAADAWGISTEIQRGIEQNGTLTLAPFGRIYAYEVDGRGHANVMDDANVPSLLSIPYFGYLPKDNSLYLATRRFVLSDRNPYFYRGSYAQGEGSPHTPHGYVWPLALCVQALTSDDPDEINRVFGYIAVADVGDHRLHESFDANWPESFTRDDFAWPNALYAELVLTRRGTAFTAP
;
A
#
# COMPACT_ATOMS: atom_id res chain seq x y z
N MET A 1 11.50 -28.60 -15.46
CA MET A 1 11.63 -27.29 -16.16
C MET A 1 11.36 -26.10 -15.21
N ALA A 2 10.44 -26.18 -14.26
CA ALA A 2 10.22 -25.12 -13.26
C ALA A 2 11.42 -24.85 -12.35
N ALA A 3 12.10 -25.89 -11.87
CA ALA A 3 13.27 -25.75 -10.99
C ALA A 3 14.50 -25.05 -11.64
N VAL A 4 14.70 -25.23 -12.95
CA VAL A 4 15.82 -24.56 -13.67
C VAL A 4 15.49 -23.08 -13.95
N ARG A 5 14.21 -22.72 -14.09
CA ARG A 5 13.77 -21.32 -14.27
C ARG A 5 13.84 -20.53 -12.97
N ALA A 6 13.47 -21.15 -11.84
CA ALA A 6 13.64 -20.54 -10.53
C ALA A 6 15.09 -20.16 -10.23
N LEU A 7 16.06 -20.98 -10.66
CA LEU A 7 17.49 -20.71 -10.52
C LEU A 7 17.98 -19.52 -11.38
N GLY A 8 17.38 -19.27 -12.53
CA GLY A 8 17.72 -18.12 -13.38
C GLY A 8 17.27 -16.79 -12.80
N SER A 9 16.02 -16.72 -12.31
CA SER A 9 15.48 -15.53 -11.64
C SER A 9 16.14 -15.32 -10.27
N LEU A 10 16.46 -16.40 -9.57
CA LEU A 10 17.22 -16.37 -8.31
C LEU A 10 18.64 -15.82 -8.50
N ALA A 11 19.34 -16.23 -9.59
CA ALA A 11 20.66 -15.71 -9.92
C ALA A 11 20.64 -14.20 -10.24
N LEU A 12 19.59 -13.69 -10.87
CA LEU A 12 19.42 -12.26 -11.15
C LEU A 12 19.16 -11.48 -9.86
N VAL A 13 18.39 -12.04 -8.94
CA VAL A 13 18.12 -11.48 -7.60
C VAL A 13 19.40 -11.45 -6.77
N LEU A 14 20.18 -12.54 -6.76
CA LEU A 14 21.47 -12.62 -6.07
C LEU A 14 22.51 -11.65 -6.65
N LEU A 15 22.53 -11.44 -7.96
CA LEU A 15 23.38 -10.41 -8.61
C LEU A 15 22.95 -8.98 -8.23
N MET A 16 21.66 -8.77 -7.96
CA MET A 16 21.15 -7.49 -7.48
C MET A 16 21.49 -7.22 -6.01
N LEU A 17 21.68 -8.26 -5.18
CA LEU A 17 22.10 -8.15 -3.79
C LEU A 17 23.62 -7.98 -3.63
N ALA A 18 24.42 -8.41 -4.60
CA ALA A 18 25.88 -8.30 -4.61
C ALA A 18 26.36 -6.89 -5.01
N GLY A 19 25.88 -5.85 -4.35
CA GLY A 19 26.38 -4.47 -4.52
C GLY A 19 27.72 -4.26 -3.84
N THR A 20 28.67 -3.57 -4.52
CA THR A 20 30.01 -3.26 -4.03
C THR A 20 29.97 -2.40 -2.76
N GLY A 21 30.39 -2.96 -1.63
CA GLY A 21 30.43 -2.26 -0.35
C GLY A 21 31.52 -1.18 -0.29
N SER A 22 31.18 -0.02 0.28
CA SER A 22 32.16 1.00 0.71
C SER A 22 32.75 0.63 2.08
N PRO A 23 34.04 0.79 2.31
CA PRO A 23 34.68 0.46 3.59
C PRO A 23 34.34 1.54 4.62
N GLY A 24 33.79 1.15 5.79
CA GLY A 24 33.64 2.04 6.94
C GLY A 24 32.43 1.88 7.84
N ARG A 25 31.69 0.76 7.78
CA ARG A 25 30.56 0.49 8.68
C ARG A 25 30.78 -0.74 9.55
N ALA A 26 30.24 -0.70 10.79
CA ALA A 26 30.22 -1.88 11.65
C ALA A 26 29.53 -3.05 10.91
N ALA A 27 30.18 -4.23 10.94
CA ALA A 27 29.69 -5.39 10.20
C ALA A 27 28.44 -5.96 10.89
N GLU A 28 27.40 -6.23 10.09
CA GLU A 28 26.28 -7.11 10.50
C GLU A 28 26.84 -8.44 11.02
N THR A 29 26.16 -9.03 12.01
CA THR A 29 26.46 -10.42 12.29
C THR A 29 26.04 -11.25 11.08
N PRO A 30 26.90 -12.18 10.58
CA PRO A 30 26.59 -12.98 9.39
C PRO A 30 25.23 -13.73 9.50
N ALA A 31 24.82 -14.08 10.70
CA ALA A 31 23.55 -14.75 10.96
C ALA A 31 22.33 -13.84 10.72
N LEU A 32 22.37 -12.55 11.09
CA LEU A 32 21.29 -11.59 10.84
C LEU A 32 21.15 -11.32 9.33
N SER A 33 22.26 -11.08 8.65
CA SER A 33 22.28 -10.85 7.21
C SER A 33 21.70 -12.04 6.43
N ALA A 34 22.10 -13.27 6.77
CA ALA A 34 21.58 -14.49 6.14
C ALA A 34 20.08 -14.67 6.37
N ARG A 35 19.58 -14.32 7.56
CA ARG A 35 18.14 -14.39 7.87
C ARG A 35 17.34 -13.41 7.04
N LEU A 36 17.77 -12.16 6.97
CA LEU A 36 17.13 -11.11 6.16
C LEU A 36 17.17 -11.43 4.66
N GLU A 37 18.25 -12.06 4.17
CA GLU A 37 18.32 -12.53 2.79
C GLU A 37 17.34 -13.67 2.52
N THR A 38 17.26 -14.65 3.40
CA THR A 38 16.29 -15.76 3.27
C THR A 38 14.85 -15.22 3.24
N LEU A 39 14.53 -14.30 4.13
CA LEU A 39 13.22 -13.63 4.18
C LEU A 39 12.89 -12.94 2.84
N TYR A 40 13.88 -12.25 2.22
CA TYR A 40 13.69 -11.62 0.92
C TYR A 40 13.44 -12.64 -0.20
N LEU A 41 14.19 -13.74 -0.23
CA LEU A 41 14.02 -14.78 -1.24
C LEU A 41 12.66 -15.49 -1.11
N THR A 42 12.22 -15.73 0.12
CA THR A 42 10.89 -16.28 0.41
C THR A 42 9.80 -15.32 -0.07
N ALA A 43 9.92 -14.03 0.23
CA ALA A 43 8.95 -13.01 -0.20
C ALA A 43 8.80 -12.96 -1.74
N TYR A 44 9.89 -13.11 -2.49
CA TYR A 44 9.84 -13.20 -3.95
C TYR A 44 9.13 -14.46 -4.43
N ASP A 45 9.51 -15.62 -3.88
CA ASP A 45 8.91 -16.91 -4.29
C ASP A 45 7.40 -16.92 -4.02
N GLU A 46 6.98 -16.41 -2.87
CA GLU A 46 5.58 -16.30 -2.52
C GLU A 46 4.82 -15.36 -3.45
N ALA A 47 5.30 -14.13 -3.65
CA ALA A 47 4.59 -13.15 -4.46
C ALA A 47 4.42 -13.59 -5.94
N ILE A 48 5.46 -14.17 -6.54
CA ILE A 48 5.50 -14.44 -7.99
C ILE A 48 5.16 -15.88 -8.33
N ASN A 49 5.57 -16.85 -7.52
CA ASN A 49 5.41 -18.27 -7.86
C ASN A 49 4.26 -18.96 -7.12
N ARG A 50 3.88 -18.48 -5.92
CA ARG A 50 2.85 -19.13 -5.11
C ARG A 50 1.51 -18.40 -5.16
N HIS A 51 1.50 -17.07 -4.96
CA HIS A 51 0.27 -16.30 -4.89
C HIS A 51 -0.20 -15.82 -6.26
N ALA A 52 0.72 -15.60 -7.22
CA ALA A 52 0.35 -15.19 -8.57
C ALA A 52 0.11 -16.39 -9.49
N THR A 53 -1.11 -16.50 -10.01
CA THR A 53 -1.53 -17.56 -10.95
C THR A 53 -1.96 -16.97 -12.28
N VAL A 54 -1.21 -17.26 -13.35
CA VAL A 54 -1.58 -16.85 -14.71
C VAL A 54 -2.74 -17.73 -15.21
N ALA A 55 -3.88 -17.10 -15.46
CA ALA A 55 -5.08 -17.75 -15.95
C ALA A 55 -5.02 -18.03 -17.48
N ARG A 56 -5.93 -18.89 -17.98
CA ARG A 56 -6.01 -19.24 -19.40
C ARG A 56 -6.33 -18.04 -20.30
N ASP A 57 -7.00 -17.03 -19.78
CA ASP A 57 -7.36 -15.80 -20.49
C ASP A 57 -6.23 -14.75 -20.53
N GLY A 58 -5.05 -15.11 -20.02
CA GLY A 58 -3.86 -14.26 -19.99
C GLY A 58 -3.83 -13.25 -18.84
N THR A 59 -4.86 -13.22 -17.98
CA THR A 59 -4.84 -12.42 -16.75
C THR A 59 -4.11 -13.15 -15.64
N THR A 60 -3.71 -12.44 -14.58
CA THR A 60 -3.07 -13.04 -13.42
C THR A 60 -3.89 -12.75 -12.17
N TYR A 61 -4.29 -13.80 -11.48
CA TYR A 61 -4.90 -13.76 -10.16
C TYR A 61 -3.82 -13.76 -9.08
N VAL A 62 -3.96 -12.89 -8.08
CA VAL A 62 -3.02 -12.80 -6.95
C VAL A 62 -3.80 -12.98 -5.65
N SER A 63 -3.64 -14.14 -5.00
CA SER A 63 -4.24 -14.36 -3.68
C SER A 63 -3.51 -13.55 -2.60
N THR A 64 -4.22 -13.14 -1.57
CA THR A 64 -3.64 -12.40 -0.43
C THR A 64 -2.81 -13.27 0.53
N GLY A 65 -2.71 -14.56 0.28
CA GLY A 65 -2.05 -15.54 1.13
C GLY A 65 -3.03 -16.64 1.58
N ASP A 66 -3.23 -16.79 2.87
CA ASP A 66 -4.13 -17.78 3.50
C ASP A 66 -5.62 -17.58 3.15
N ILE A 67 -6.02 -16.38 2.73
CA ILE A 67 -7.38 -16.11 2.24
C ILE A 67 -7.41 -16.21 0.71
N ARG A 68 -8.24 -17.11 0.19
CA ARG A 68 -8.39 -17.36 -1.26
C ARG A 68 -9.28 -16.29 -1.92
N ALA A 69 -8.85 -15.04 -1.84
CA ALA A 69 -9.44 -13.91 -2.53
C ALA A 69 -8.34 -12.93 -2.97
N GLU A 70 -8.63 -12.13 -3.98
CA GLU A 70 -7.76 -11.07 -4.47
C GLU A 70 -8.36 -9.72 -4.08
N TRP A 71 -7.73 -9.04 -3.11
CA TRP A 71 -7.97 -7.62 -2.87
C TRP A 71 -7.23 -6.78 -3.90
N LEU A 72 -7.88 -5.77 -4.44
CA LEU A 72 -7.29 -4.90 -5.46
C LEU A 72 -6.02 -4.18 -4.95
N ARG A 73 -6.04 -3.72 -3.70
CA ARG A 73 -4.90 -3.12 -3.01
C ARG A 73 -3.76 -4.11 -2.88
N ASP A 74 -4.04 -5.24 -2.23
CA ASP A 74 -3.05 -6.25 -1.87
C ASP A 74 -2.37 -6.84 -3.09
N ALA A 75 -3.12 -7.18 -4.14
CA ALA A 75 -2.58 -7.73 -5.36
C ALA A 75 -1.60 -6.76 -6.05
N SER A 76 -1.96 -5.48 -6.14
CA SER A 76 -1.07 -4.44 -6.68
C SER A 76 0.20 -4.28 -5.84
N ALA A 77 0.05 -4.22 -4.51
CA ALA A 77 1.15 -4.02 -3.57
C ALA A 77 2.11 -5.22 -3.56
N THR A 78 1.56 -6.44 -3.63
CA THR A 78 2.35 -7.69 -3.61
C THR A 78 3.28 -7.81 -4.81
N VAL A 79 2.85 -7.41 -6.01
CA VAL A 79 3.68 -7.59 -7.21
C VAL A 79 4.50 -6.36 -7.59
N ARG A 80 4.18 -5.19 -7.05
CA ARG A 80 4.83 -3.91 -7.41
C ARG A 80 6.36 -3.88 -7.20
N PRO A 81 6.94 -4.46 -6.13
CA PRO A 81 8.39 -4.45 -5.92
C PRO A 81 9.19 -5.12 -7.05
N TYR A 82 8.55 -5.99 -7.82
CA TYR A 82 9.19 -6.82 -8.84
C TYR A 82 9.08 -6.23 -10.26
N ILE A 83 8.61 -4.99 -10.41
CA ILE A 83 8.49 -4.32 -11.72
C ILE A 83 9.85 -4.26 -12.43
N GLU A 84 10.93 -3.93 -11.72
CA GLU A 84 12.27 -3.85 -12.33
C GLU A 84 12.70 -5.21 -12.91
N LEU A 85 12.37 -6.32 -12.24
CA LEU A 85 12.68 -7.68 -12.74
C LEU A 85 11.95 -7.98 -14.05
N SER A 86 10.75 -7.43 -14.25
CA SER A 86 9.97 -7.63 -15.47
C SER A 86 10.66 -7.11 -16.75
N ARG A 87 11.67 -6.24 -16.62
CA ARG A 87 12.48 -5.76 -17.74
C ARG A 87 13.44 -6.82 -18.28
N HIS A 88 13.76 -7.82 -17.46
CA HIS A 88 14.76 -8.83 -17.73
C HIS A 88 14.18 -10.25 -17.74
N ASP A 89 13.01 -10.45 -17.14
CA ASP A 89 12.30 -11.72 -17.07
C ASP A 89 10.91 -11.62 -17.73
N ARG A 90 10.72 -12.41 -18.80
CA ARG A 90 9.47 -12.41 -19.59
C ARG A 90 8.30 -13.02 -18.84
N ASP A 91 8.55 -13.99 -17.97
CA ASP A 91 7.49 -14.65 -17.20
C ASP A 91 7.00 -13.71 -16.08
N VAL A 92 7.92 -12.99 -15.41
CA VAL A 92 7.53 -11.90 -14.49
C VAL A 92 6.78 -10.81 -15.24
N ALA A 93 7.26 -10.36 -16.41
CA ALA A 93 6.56 -9.36 -17.21
C ALA A 93 5.14 -9.79 -17.61
N LYS A 94 4.96 -11.06 -17.97
CA LYS A 94 3.65 -11.65 -18.28
C LYS A 94 2.75 -11.64 -17.06
N THR A 95 3.27 -12.04 -15.90
CA THR A 95 2.54 -12.04 -14.63
C THR A 95 2.04 -10.63 -14.29
N LEU A 96 2.92 -9.63 -14.30
CA LEU A 96 2.57 -8.25 -13.93
C LEU A 96 1.55 -7.62 -14.91
N ARG A 97 1.71 -7.84 -16.22
CA ARG A 97 0.71 -7.41 -17.21
C ARG A 97 -0.64 -8.07 -16.98
N GLY A 98 -0.63 -9.35 -16.63
CA GLY A 98 -1.84 -10.11 -16.31
C GLY A 98 -2.60 -9.54 -15.11
N VAL A 99 -1.90 -9.07 -14.06
CA VAL A 99 -2.51 -8.41 -12.90
C VAL A 99 -3.24 -7.13 -13.33
N VAL A 100 -2.60 -6.25 -14.11
CA VAL A 100 -3.24 -5.01 -14.61
C VAL A 100 -4.53 -5.32 -15.36
N GLN A 101 -4.51 -6.35 -16.25
CA GLN A 101 -5.69 -6.73 -17.04
C GLN A 101 -6.80 -7.31 -16.17
N ARG A 102 -6.45 -8.08 -15.14
CA ARG A 102 -7.41 -8.70 -14.23
C ARG A 102 -8.12 -7.67 -13.37
N GLN A 103 -7.36 -6.80 -12.71
CA GLN A 103 -7.91 -5.74 -11.87
C GLN A 103 -8.82 -4.78 -12.66
N ALA A 104 -8.47 -4.48 -13.93
CA ALA A 104 -9.34 -3.70 -14.79
C ALA A 104 -10.70 -4.37 -15.02
N ARG A 105 -10.75 -5.70 -15.16
CA ARG A 105 -12.03 -6.43 -15.28
C ARG A 105 -12.83 -6.40 -13.98
N TYR A 106 -12.19 -6.58 -12.83
CA TYR A 106 -12.84 -6.47 -11.52
C TYR A 106 -13.50 -5.10 -11.31
N ILE A 107 -12.79 -4.02 -11.60
CA ILE A 107 -13.32 -2.65 -11.51
C ILE A 107 -14.54 -2.45 -12.43
N LEU A 108 -14.58 -3.10 -13.59
CA LEU A 108 -15.72 -3.02 -14.51
C LEU A 108 -16.91 -3.88 -14.08
N ILE A 109 -16.67 -4.97 -13.33
CA ILE A 109 -17.72 -5.82 -12.74
C ILE A 109 -18.38 -5.07 -11.61
N ASP A 110 -17.61 -4.64 -10.59
CA ASP A 110 -18.11 -3.87 -9.46
C ASP A 110 -17.02 -2.94 -8.90
N PRO A 111 -17.12 -1.62 -9.13
CA PRO A 111 -16.14 -0.67 -8.63
C PRO A 111 -16.29 -0.35 -7.13
N TYR A 112 -17.30 -0.90 -6.45
CA TYR A 112 -17.47 -0.74 -5.00
C TYR A 112 -16.99 -1.96 -4.20
N ALA A 113 -16.70 -3.08 -4.89
CA ALA A 113 -16.10 -4.25 -4.29
C ALA A 113 -14.58 -4.08 -4.15
N ASN A 114 -14.04 -4.51 -3.01
CA ASN A 114 -12.61 -4.51 -2.73
C ASN A 114 -11.95 -5.86 -3.00
N ALA A 115 -12.69 -7.00 -2.91
CA ALA A 115 -12.14 -8.33 -3.08
C ALA A 115 -12.95 -9.23 -4.02
N PHE A 116 -12.23 -10.05 -4.79
CA PHE A 116 -12.78 -10.93 -5.82
C PHE A 116 -12.16 -12.33 -5.77
N SER A 117 -12.91 -13.32 -6.27
CA SER A 117 -12.42 -14.67 -6.47
C SER A 117 -11.70 -14.84 -7.82
N ASP A 118 -11.02 -15.98 -7.98
CA ASP A 118 -10.32 -16.35 -9.21
C ASP A 118 -11.25 -16.50 -10.44
N ASN A 119 -12.55 -16.72 -10.22
CA ASN A 119 -13.58 -16.82 -11.24
C ASN A 119 -14.46 -15.56 -11.37
N TYR A 120 -13.95 -14.40 -10.95
CA TYR A 120 -14.55 -13.07 -11.10
C TYR A 120 -15.82 -12.80 -10.28
N HIS A 121 -16.11 -13.57 -9.23
CA HIS A 121 -17.19 -13.23 -8.31
C HIS A 121 -16.69 -12.25 -7.23
N VAL A 122 -17.57 -11.33 -6.85
CA VAL A 122 -17.36 -10.46 -5.70
C VAL A 122 -17.33 -11.33 -4.43
N VAL A 123 -16.28 -11.21 -3.64
CA VAL A 123 -16.10 -11.86 -2.34
C VAL A 123 -16.45 -10.89 -1.23
N GLU A 124 -16.02 -9.63 -1.36
CA GLU A 124 -16.29 -8.59 -0.40
C GLU A 124 -16.62 -7.27 -1.10
N GLU A 125 -17.68 -6.60 -0.62
CA GLU A 125 -18.16 -5.31 -1.12
C GLU A 125 -18.01 -4.24 -0.02
N LYS A 126 -16.77 -3.92 0.32
CA LYS A 126 -16.42 -2.77 1.16
C LYS A 126 -15.83 -1.69 0.27
N PHE A 127 -16.48 -0.53 0.21
CA PHE A 127 -15.94 0.57 -0.58
C PHE A 127 -14.78 1.23 0.14
N GLU A 128 -13.61 0.95 -0.35
CA GLU A 128 -12.32 1.53 0.00
C GLU A 128 -11.82 2.31 -1.21
N ALA A 129 -11.68 3.63 -1.08
CA ALA A 129 -11.26 4.44 -2.22
C ALA A 129 -9.84 4.09 -2.69
N ASP A 130 -8.96 3.66 -1.80
CA ASP A 130 -7.61 3.19 -2.13
C ASP A 130 -7.62 1.90 -2.97
N SER A 131 -8.57 0.98 -2.75
CA SER A 131 -8.70 -0.24 -3.56
C SER A 131 -8.86 0.05 -5.05
N LEU A 132 -9.49 1.16 -5.43
CA LEU A 132 -9.58 1.61 -6.83
C LEU A 132 -8.32 2.34 -7.31
N LEU A 133 -7.54 2.91 -6.40
CA LEU A 133 -6.36 3.71 -6.73
C LEU A 133 -5.11 2.84 -6.94
N TYR A 134 -4.97 1.75 -6.19
CA TYR A 134 -3.82 0.85 -6.28
C TYR A 134 -3.60 0.27 -7.68
N PRO A 135 -4.62 -0.21 -8.42
CA PRO A 135 -4.46 -0.67 -9.80
C PRO A 135 -3.92 0.40 -10.75
N ILE A 136 -4.36 1.64 -10.58
CA ILE A 136 -3.87 2.77 -11.38
C ILE A 136 -2.42 3.09 -11.02
N TRP A 137 -2.09 3.15 -9.72
CA TRP A 137 -0.74 3.41 -9.23
C TRP A 137 0.25 2.35 -9.71
N PHE A 138 -0.12 1.07 -9.61
CA PHE A 138 0.67 -0.04 -10.11
C PHE A 138 0.90 0.04 -11.63
N ALA A 139 -0.15 0.27 -12.41
CA ALA A 139 -0.03 0.39 -13.86
C ALA A 139 0.81 1.60 -14.30
N ALA A 140 0.68 2.74 -13.58
CA ALA A 140 1.47 3.93 -13.84
C ALA A 140 2.96 3.69 -13.55
N GLU A 141 3.26 3.03 -12.43
CA GLU A 141 4.64 2.69 -12.04
C GLU A 141 5.24 1.65 -13.00
N TYR A 142 4.49 0.62 -13.37
CA TYR A 142 4.90 -0.35 -14.39
C TYR A 142 5.28 0.36 -15.71
N TYR A 143 4.43 1.24 -16.21
CA TYR A 143 4.73 2.00 -17.42
C TYR A 143 5.92 2.94 -17.24
N ARG A 144 6.05 3.60 -16.10
CA ARG A 144 7.17 4.49 -15.82
C ARG A 144 8.52 3.78 -15.92
N GLN A 145 8.62 2.55 -15.40
CA GLN A 145 9.85 1.76 -15.40
C GLN A 145 10.10 1.01 -16.71
N THR A 146 9.05 0.42 -17.32
CA THR A 146 9.21 -0.47 -18.49
C THR A 146 8.99 0.22 -19.83
N ARG A 147 8.26 1.34 -19.86
CA ARG A 147 7.74 2.01 -21.06
C ARG A 147 6.81 1.14 -21.91
N ASP A 148 6.31 0.04 -21.36
CA ASP A 148 5.35 -0.85 -22.04
C ASP A 148 3.92 -0.28 -21.98
N ALA A 149 3.54 0.46 -23.02
CA ALA A 149 2.18 1.01 -23.16
C ALA A 149 1.12 -0.05 -23.55
N THR A 150 1.52 -1.26 -23.87
CA THR A 150 0.58 -2.33 -24.30
C THR A 150 -0.34 -2.79 -23.18
N ILE A 151 0.01 -2.54 -21.93
CA ILE A 151 -0.85 -2.78 -20.77
C ILE A 151 -2.14 -1.95 -20.82
N PHE A 152 -2.15 -0.79 -21.47
CA PHE A 152 -3.31 0.12 -21.53
C PHE A 152 -4.28 -0.27 -22.63
N THR A 153 -4.82 -1.48 -22.55
CA THR A 153 -5.87 -1.97 -23.43
C THR A 153 -7.16 -1.13 -23.31
N ALA A 154 -8.11 -1.32 -24.23
CA ALA A 154 -9.42 -0.66 -24.15
C ALA A 154 -10.13 -0.96 -22.81
N THR A 155 -10.01 -2.19 -22.30
CA THR A 155 -10.55 -2.62 -21.01
C THR A 155 -9.93 -1.83 -19.85
N VAL A 156 -8.59 -1.71 -19.80
CA VAL A 156 -7.89 -0.96 -18.75
C VAL A 156 -8.26 0.52 -18.77
N ARG A 157 -8.29 1.15 -19.96
CA ARG A 157 -8.71 2.55 -20.10
C ARG A 157 -10.15 2.76 -19.64
N SER A 158 -11.06 1.82 -19.98
CA SER A 158 -12.47 1.88 -19.55
C SER A 158 -12.60 1.73 -18.02
N ALA A 159 -11.83 0.82 -17.42
CA ALA A 159 -11.80 0.66 -15.96
C ALA A 159 -11.32 1.93 -15.24
N PHE A 160 -10.24 2.55 -15.71
CA PHE A 160 -9.72 3.78 -15.09
C PHE A 160 -10.65 4.98 -15.27
N LYS A 161 -11.39 5.06 -16.40
CA LYS A 161 -12.50 6.02 -16.53
C LYS A 161 -13.65 5.72 -15.58
N ARG A 162 -13.95 4.45 -15.32
CA ARG A 162 -14.94 4.06 -14.30
C ARG A 162 -14.52 4.52 -12.91
N VAL A 163 -13.24 4.41 -12.55
CA VAL A 163 -12.71 4.94 -11.28
C VAL A 163 -12.97 6.44 -11.17
N LEU A 164 -12.66 7.25 -12.20
CA LEU A 164 -12.97 8.69 -12.21
C LEU A 164 -14.45 8.96 -11.95
N SER A 165 -15.34 8.18 -12.61
CA SER A 165 -16.80 8.32 -12.42
C SER A 165 -17.20 8.04 -10.97
N VAL A 166 -16.62 7.02 -10.33
CA VAL A 166 -16.89 6.71 -8.91
C VAL A 166 -16.36 7.82 -8.01
N MET A 167 -15.12 8.30 -8.24
CA MET A 167 -14.57 9.40 -7.45
C MET A 167 -15.47 10.65 -7.49
N HIS A 168 -16.01 11.01 -8.67
CA HIS A 168 -16.98 12.11 -8.79
C HIS A 168 -18.28 11.87 -8.00
N VAL A 169 -18.79 10.65 -8.00
CA VAL A 169 -19.98 10.29 -7.24
C VAL A 169 -19.68 10.42 -5.74
N GLU A 170 -18.57 9.87 -5.29
CA GLU A 170 -18.21 9.79 -3.88
C GLU A 170 -17.67 11.12 -3.29
N GLN A 171 -17.25 12.08 -4.11
CA GLN A 171 -17.08 13.46 -3.66
C GLN A 171 -18.43 14.08 -3.16
N HIS A 172 -19.54 13.59 -3.71
CA HIS A 172 -20.90 14.03 -3.38
C HIS A 172 -21.76 12.91 -2.78
N HIS A 173 -21.17 12.06 -1.94
CA HIS A 173 -21.75 10.82 -1.43
C HIS A 173 -23.21 10.96 -0.98
N ASP A 174 -23.52 11.86 -0.04
CA ASP A 174 -24.88 12.02 0.52
C ASP A 174 -25.96 12.35 -0.54
N GLY A 175 -25.55 12.99 -1.66
CA GLY A 175 -26.50 13.42 -2.70
C GLY A 175 -26.52 12.54 -3.96
N ARG A 176 -25.46 11.77 -4.22
CA ARG A 176 -25.30 11.06 -5.50
C ARG A 176 -25.03 9.57 -5.37
N SER A 177 -24.45 9.10 -4.24
CA SER A 177 -24.08 7.71 -4.07
C SER A 177 -25.28 6.81 -3.78
N HIS A 178 -25.32 5.68 -4.46
CA HIS A 178 -26.25 4.58 -4.15
C HIS A 178 -25.60 3.50 -3.29
N TYR A 179 -24.29 3.61 -3.01
CA TYR A 179 -23.58 2.63 -2.19
C TYR A 179 -24.15 2.60 -0.77
N ARG A 180 -24.34 1.39 -0.25
CA ARG A 180 -24.80 1.12 1.12
C ARG A 180 -24.11 -0.13 1.62
N ASN A 181 -23.62 -0.08 2.87
CA ASN A 181 -23.08 -1.25 3.54
C ASN A 181 -23.67 -1.36 4.96
N PRO A 182 -24.20 -2.51 5.37
CA PRO A 182 -24.90 -2.69 6.66
C PRO A 182 -24.02 -2.43 7.88
N GLN A 183 -22.69 -2.48 7.75
CA GLN A 183 -21.76 -2.16 8.84
C GLN A 183 -21.68 -0.64 9.12
N LEU A 184 -22.19 0.20 8.21
CA LEU A 184 -22.13 1.64 8.32
C LEU A 184 -23.42 2.22 8.94
N ALA A 185 -23.26 3.33 9.65
CA ALA A 185 -24.37 4.06 10.26
C ALA A 185 -25.38 4.61 9.22
N ARG A 186 -26.51 5.14 9.68
CA ARG A 186 -27.53 5.80 8.86
C ARG A 186 -28.06 4.91 7.72
N GLY A 187 -28.32 3.63 8.02
CA GLY A 187 -28.82 2.67 7.01
C GLY A 187 -27.82 2.39 5.92
N GLY A 188 -26.55 2.29 6.29
CA GLY A 188 -25.45 1.95 5.39
C GLY A 188 -24.80 3.13 4.68
N ARG A 189 -25.22 4.37 4.99
CA ARG A 189 -24.67 5.60 4.37
C ARG A 189 -23.43 6.16 5.06
N GLY A 190 -23.05 5.62 6.21
CA GLY A 190 -22.01 6.18 7.07
C GLY A 190 -22.47 7.39 7.88
N SER A 191 -21.57 7.98 8.66
CA SER A 191 -21.83 9.19 9.46
C SER A 191 -22.09 10.41 8.57
N ALA A 192 -22.75 11.44 9.13
CA ALA A 192 -23.07 12.66 8.37
C ALA A 192 -21.78 13.44 8.02
N ILE A 193 -21.69 13.89 6.78
CA ILE A 193 -20.57 14.67 6.26
C ILE A 193 -21.02 16.06 5.79
N ARG A 194 -20.05 16.96 5.61
CA ARG A 194 -20.17 18.17 4.79
C ARG A 194 -19.22 18.05 3.62
N TYR A 195 -19.67 18.44 2.41
CA TYR A 195 -18.83 18.45 1.22
C TYR A 195 -17.54 19.23 1.45
N THR A 196 -16.42 18.64 1.04
CA THR A 196 -15.07 19.20 1.17
C THR A 196 -14.27 19.19 -0.13
N GLY A 197 -14.77 18.54 -1.17
CA GLY A 197 -14.02 18.20 -2.38
C GLY A 197 -13.24 16.88 -2.27
N MET A 198 -13.08 16.31 -1.06
CA MET A 198 -12.45 15.00 -0.86
C MET A 198 -13.40 13.86 -1.24
N VAL A 199 -12.83 12.70 -1.56
CA VAL A 199 -13.58 11.48 -1.84
C VAL A 199 -13.97 10.79 -0.53
N TRP A 200 -15.25 10.46 -0.41
CA TRP A 200 -15.79 9.64 0.67
C TRP A 200 -15.31 8.20 0.57
N THR A 201 -15.04 7.56 1.68
CA THR A 201 -14.76 6.13 1.78
C THR A 201 -15.59 5.51 2.91
N GLY A 202 -16.02 4.26 2.75
CA GLY A 202 -16.76 3.52 3.78
C GLY A 202 -15.83 2.85 4.78
N PHE A 203 -14.70 2.40 4.27
CA PHE A 203 -13.75 1.57 5.01
C PHE A 203 -12.32 2.10 4.84
N ARG A 204 -11.44 1.71 5.77
CA ARG A 204 -10.01 1.97 5.78
C ARG A 204 -9.27 0.97 4.91
N PRO A 205 -7.99 1.21 4.61
CA PRO A 205 -7.14 0.19 3.99
C PRO A 205 -6.97 -1.10 4.81
N SER A 206 -7.43 -1.13 6.04
CA SER A 206 -7.51 -2.30 6.94
C SER A 206 -8.85 -3.05 6.88
N ASP A 207 -9.74 -2.72 5.95
CA ASP A 207 -11.10 -3.27 5.82
C ASP A 207 -12.04 -2.89 6.98
N ASP A 208 -11.60 -2.05 7.91
CA ASP A 208 -12.42 -1.56 9.03
C ASP A 208 -13.27 -0.34 8.66
N PRO A 209 -14.49 -0.21 9.20
CA PRO A 209 -15.29 0.97 8.99
C PRO A 209 -14.58 2.25 9.46
N VAL A 210 -14.59 3.30 8.65
CA VAL A 210 -14.10 4.61 9.07
C VAL A 210 -15.07 5.26 10.06
N ARG A 211 -14.54 6.08 10.96
CA ARG A 211 -15.33 6.90 11.85
C ARG A 211 -15.86 8.16 11.16
N TYR A 212 -14.96 8.81 10.41
CA TYR A 212 -15.25 9.99 9.59
C TYR A 212 -14.80 9.75 8.17
N HIS A 213 -15.67 9.98 7.20
CA HIS A 213 -15.60 9.40 5.88
C HIS A 213 -14.61 10.06 4.90
N TYR A 214 -13.92 11.11 5.30
CA TYR A 214 -12.79 11.62 4.55
C TYR A 214 -11.50 11.16 5.23
N ASN A 215 -11.02 9.97 4.83
CA ASN A 215 -9.72 9.46 5.26
C ASN A 215 -8.63 10.29 4.57
N ILE A 216 -7.79 10.97 5.35
CA ILE A 216 -6.81 11.94 4.82
C ILE A 216 -5.69 11.26 4.03
N PRO A 217 -5.00 10.20 4.53
CA PRO A 217 -3.96 9.55 3.73
C PRO A 217 -4.50 8.91 2.45
N VAL A 218 -5.71 8.34 2.44
CA VAL A 218 -6.35 7.81 1.23
C VAL A 218 -6.62 8.94 0.22
N ASN A 219 -7.09 10.10 0.67
CA ASN A 219 -7.30 11.26 -0.21
C ASN A 219 -5.98 11.86 -0.72
N MET A 220 -4.90 11.85 0.09
CA MET A 220 -3.56 12.22 -0.39
C MET A 220 -3.05 11.26 -1.47
N PHE A 221 -3.25 9.97 -1.29
CA PHE A 221 -2.93 8.96 -2.29
C PHE A 221 -3.75 9.17 -3.57
N ALA A 222 -5.04 9.52 -3.45
CA ALA A 222 -5.89 9.87 -4.58
C ALA A 222 -5.33 11.05 -5.39
N VAL A 223 -4.85 12.11 -4.72
CA VAL A 223 -4.21 13.25 -5.42
C VAL A 223 -3.03 12.79 -6.27
N VAL A 224 -2.15 11.95 -5.73
CA VAL A 224 -0.96 11.47 -6.44
C VAL A 224 -1.36 10.59 -7.62
N VAL A 225 -2.22 9.61 -7.40
CA VAL A 225 -2.62 8.61 -8.41
C VAL A 225 -3.42 9.26 -9.55
N LEU A 226 -4.33 10.19 -9.23
CA LEU A 226 -5.10 10.89 -10.25
C LEU A 226 -4.24 11.84 -11.09
N ARG A 227 -3.18 12.42 -10.54
CA ARG A 227 -2.19 13.18 -11.34
C ARG A 227 -1.39 12.27 -12.27
N GLN A 228 -1.03 11.08 -11.81
CA GLN A 228 -0.39 10.07 -12.67
C GLN A 228 -1.35 9.63 -13.79
N LEU A 229 -2.62 9.39 -13.47
CA LEU A 229 -3.65 9.06 -14.47
C LEU A 229 -3.84 10.18 -15.48
N SER A 230 -3.87 11.45 -15.03
CA SER A 230 -3.93 12.61 -15.91
C SER A 230 -2.76 12.62 -16.90
N SER A 231 -1.55 12.38 -16.41
CA SER A 231 -0.34 12.31 -17.26
C SER A 231 -0.41 11.16 -18.26
N LEU A 232 -0.85 9.96 -17.85
CA LEU A 232 -1.04 8.80 -18.73
C LEU A 232 -2.09 9.08 -19.80
N ALA A 233 -3.22 9.67 -19.42
CA ALA A 233 -4.30 10.01 -20.35
C ALA A 233 -3.83 11.03 -21.40
N GLN A 234 -3.09 12.05 -20.98
CA GLN A 234 -2.59 13.07 -21.88
C GLN A 234 -1.48 12.57 -22.82
N HIS A 235 -0.47 11.90 -22.27
CA HIS A 235 0.78 11.63 -23.02
C HIS A 235 0.84 10.23 -23.64
N VAL A 236 0.05 9.28 -23.12
CA VAL A 236 0.06 7.87 -23.60
C VAL A 236 -1.21 7.52 -24.36
N TRP A 237 -2.38 7.99 -23.87
CA TRP A 237 -3.66 7.67 -24.52
C TRP A 237 -4.12 8.76 -25.49
N HIS A 238 -3.55 9.97 -25.39
CA HIS A 238 -3.96 11.16 -26.14
C HIS A 238 -5.45 11.50 -25.90
N ASP A 239 -5.92 11.31 -24.66
CA ASP A 239 -7.30 11.59 -24.22
C ASP A 239 -7.29 12.79 -23.25
N ASN A 240 -7.31 13.99 -23.84
CA ASN A 240 -7.27 15.25 -23.09
C ASN A 240 -8.50 15.42 -22.16
N ARG A 241 -9.64 14.82 -22.48
CA ARG A 241 -10.83 14.89 -21.60
C ARG A 241 -10.59 14.12 -20.32
N THR A 242 -10.17 12.86 -20.41
CA THR A 242 -9.83 12.04 -19.24
C THR A 242 -8.70 12.67 -18.43
N ALA A 243 -7.71 13.28 -19.10
CA ALA A 243 -6.63 13.98 -18.42
C ALA A 243 -7.13 15.19 -17.60
N ALA A 244 -8.00 16.00 -18.18
CA ALA A 244 -8.58 17.17 -17.50
C ALA A 244 -9.48 16.76 -16.33
N ASP A 245 -10.31 15.69 -16.49
CA ASP A 245 -11.16 15.15 -15.43
C ASP A 245 -10.32 14.69 -14.24
N ALA A 246 -9.30 13.86 -14.47
CA ALA A 246 -8.42 13.36 -13.41
C ALA A 246 -7.69 14.49 -12.68
N TRP A 247 -7.19 15.48 -13.42
CA TRP A 247 -6.53 16.67 -12.86
C TRP A 247 -7.50 17.50 -12.02
N GLY A 248 -8.74 17.71 -12.50
CA GLY A 248 -9.77 18.47 -11.83
C GLY A 248 -10.12 17.87 -10.47
N ILE A 249 -10.42 16.55 -10.44
CA ILE A 249 -10.72 15.81 -9.21
C ILE A 249 -9.55 15.92 -8.24
N SER A 250 -8.30 15.68 -8.69
CA SER A 250 -7.12 15.75 -7.84
C SER A 250 -6.92 17.13 -7.19
N THR A 251 -7.25 18.19 -7.93
CA THR A 251 -7.15 19.58 -7.46
C THR A 251 -8.20 19.90 -6.40
N GLU A 252 -9.43 19.41 -6.57
CA GLU A 252 -10.50 19.57 -5.58
C GLU A 252 -10.19 18.82 -4.30
N ILE A 253 -9.70 17.57 -4.40
CA ILE A 253 -9.27 16.77 -3.24
C ILE A 253 -8.16 17.50 -2.49
N GLN A 254 -7.13 17.97 -3.19
CA GLN A 254 -6.02 18.68 -2.55
C GLN A 254 -6.51 19.90 -1.76
N ARG A 255 -7.38 20.74 -2.34
CA ARG A 255 -7.97 21.87 -1.62
C ARG A 255 -8.76 21.44 -0.39
N GLY A 256 -9.51 20.33 -0.50
CA GLY A 256 -10.24 19.73 0.62
C GLY A 256 -9.31 19.35 1.78
N ILE A 257 -8.19 18.70 1.48
CA ILE A 257 -7.17 18.33 2.46
C ILE A 257 -6.53 19.57 3.11
N GLU A 258 -6.15 20.57 2.31
CA GLU A 258 -5.55 21.81 2.80
C GLU A 258 -6.46 22.58 3.77
N GLN A 259 -7.76 22.57 3.52
CA GLN A 259 -8.76 23.28 4.33
C GLN A 259 -9.23 22.52 5.55
N ASN A 260 -9.27 21.19 5.50
CA ASN A 260 -9.92 20.36 6.54
C ASN A 260 -9.01 19.30 7.15
N GLY A 261 -7.89 18.94 6.53
CA GLY A 261 -7.10 17.74 6.86
C GLY A 261 -6.14 17.91 8.04
N THR A 262 -6.05 19.08 8.68
CA THR A 262 -5.07 19.35 9.74
C THR A 262 -5.72 19.88 11.00
N LEU A 263 -5.03 19.64 12.13
CA LEU A 263 -5.39 20.19 13.44
C LEU A 263 -4.12 20.53 14.23
N THR A 264 -4.29 21.28 15.33
CA THR A 264 -3.18 21.55 16.27
C THR A 264 -3.30 20.63 17.47
N LEU A 265 -2.22 19.87 17.75
CA LEU A 265 -2.13 18.92 18.86
C LEU A 265 -0.84 19.15 19.68
N ALA A 266 -0.97 19.50 20.94
CA ALA A 266 0.20 19.62 21.81
C ALA A 266 0.79 18.22 22.15
N PRO A 267 2.11 18.02 22.18
CA PRO A 267 3.18 19.03 21.95
C PRO A 267 3.65 19.12 20.49
N PHE A 268 2.99 18.44 19.53
CA PHE A 268 3.47 18.26 18.15
C PHE A 268 3.28 19.50 17.27
N GLY A 269 2.38 20.41 17.66
CA GLY A 269 1.98 21.53 16.84
C GLY A 269 0.91 21.13 15.82
N ARG A 270 1.01 21.67 14.60
CA ARG A 270 0.07 21.32 13.51
C ARG A 270 0.44 19.95 12.95
N ILE A 271 -0.54 19.06 12.84
CA ILE A 271 -0.42 17.71 12.29
C ILE A 271 -1.59 17.40 11.34
N TYR A 272 -1.45 16.38 10.53
CA TYR A 272 -2.60 15.82 9.80
C TYR A 272 -3.49 14.99 10.73
N ALA A 273 -4.81 15.07 10.51
CA ALA A 273 -5.79 14.12 11.04
C ALA A 273 -5.76 12.84 10.19
N TYR A 274 -6.20 11.72 10.76
CA TYR A 274 -6.38 10.48 10.00
C TYR A 274 -7.69 10.49 9.22
N GLU A 275 -8.79 10.93 9.87
CA GLU A 275 -10.12 11.06 9.25
C GLU A 275 -10.77 12.36 9.67
N VAL A 276 -11.56 12.97 8.78
CA VAL A 276 -12.41 14.14 9.05
C VAL A 276 -13.79 14.00 8.40
N ASP A 277 -14.77 14.80 8.85
CA ASP A 277 -16.13 14.79 8.31
C ASP A 277 -16.53 16.09 7.57
N GLY A 278 -15.62 17.06 7.49
CA GLY A 278 -15.92 18.41 6.96
C GLY A 278 -16.85 19.25 7.84
N ARG A 279 -17.23 18.77 9.02
CA ARG A 279 -18.11 19.44 10.00
C ARG A 279 -17.36 19.93 11.24
N GLY A 280 -16.05 19.77 11.25
CA GLY A 280 -15.18 20.17 12.35
C GLY A 280 -14.77 19.03 13.28
N HIS A 281 -15.14 17.78 12.98
CA HIS A 281 -14.66 16.62 13.74
C HIS A 281 -13.47 15.98 13.04
N ALA A 282 -12.54 15.46 13.85
CA ALA A 282 -11.35 14.77 13.39
C ALA A 282 -11.09 13.51 14.23
N ASN A 283 -10.61 12.45 13.59
CA ASN A 283 -10.07 11.28 14.24
C ASN A 283 -8.53 11.39 14.23
N VAL A 284 -7.93 11.32 15.44
CA VAL A 284 -6.51 11.56 15.65
C VAL A 284 -5.85 10.24 16.03
N MET A 285 -5.44 9.52 15.03
CA MET A 285 -4.74 8.23 15.08
C MET A 285 -3.91 8.05 13.81
N ASP A 286 -3.24 6.94 13.67
CA ASP A 286 -2.86 6.36 12.39
C ASP A 286 -3.15 4.86 12.40
N ASP A 287 -3.11 4.21 11.25
CA ASP A 287 -3.35 2.79 11.04
C ASP A 287 -2.24 2.24 10.15
N ALA A 288 -1.65 1.11 10.55
CA ALA A 288 -0.49 0.51 9.89
C ALA A 288 -0.67 0.21 8.40
N ASN A 289 -1.92 0.12 7.92
CA ASN A 289 -2.21 -0.21 6.54
C ASN A 289 -1.99 0.99 5.60
N VAL A 290 -1.36 0.74 4.46
CA VAL A 290 -1.00 1.79 3.48
C VAL A 290 -2.17 1.98 2.49
N PRO A 291 -2.59 3.25 2.23
CA PRO A 291 -2.01 4.52 2.68
C PRO A 291 -2.34 4.88 4.14
N SER A 292 -1.31 5.32 4.87
CA SER A 292 -1.35 5.82 6.24
C SER A 292 -0.70 7.20 6.32
N LEU A 293 -0.82 7.88 7.47
CA LEU A 293 -0.11 9.15 7.69
C LEU A 293 1.41 8.95 7.69
N LEU A 294 1.90 7.82 8.17
CA LEU A 294 3.31 7.46 8.12
C LEU A 294 3.81 7.29 6.68
N SER A 295 2.96 6.78 5.80
CA SER A 295 3.31 6.46 4.41
C SER A 295 3.25 7.64 3.43
N ILE A 296 2.93 8.86 3.86
CA ILE A 296 2.78 10.04 2.99
C ILE A 296 3.94 10.24 2.00
N PRO A 297 5.23 10.17 2.41
CA PRO A 297 6.35 10.28 1.47
C PRO A 297 6.54 9.02 0.60
N TYR A 298 6.13 7.85 1.07
CA TYR A 298 6.28 6.60 0.35
C TYR A 298 5.50 6.60 -0.97
N PHE A 299 4.26 7.08 -0.96
CA PHE A 299 3.48 7.24 -2.19
C PHE A 299 3.68 8.60 -2.89
N GLY A 300 4.54 9.48 -2.35
CA GLY A 300 5.01 10.68 -3.04
C GLY A 300 4.12 11.92 -2.93
N TYR A 301 3.24 12.02 -1.91
CA TYR A 301 2.42 13.22 -1.72
C TYR A 301 3.24 14.41 -1.16
N LEU A 302 4.09 14.17 -0.16
CA LEU A 302 5.04 15.14 0.39
C LEU A 302 6.43 14.53 0.50
N PRO A 303 7.49 15.34 0.44
CA PRO A 303 8.84 14.87 0.70
C PRO A 303 9.04 14.57 2.20
N LYS A 304 10.02 13.72 2.53
CA LYS A 304 10.33 13.24 3.89
C LYS A 304 10.68 14.36 4.86
N ASP A 305 11.29 15.44 4.37
CA ASP A 305 11.74 16.60 5.15
C ASP A 305 10.66 17.68 5.33
N ASN A 306 9.43 17.47 4.82
CA ASN A 306 8.34 18.39 4.99
C ASN A 306 7.99 18.58 6.47
N SER A 307 7.98 19.81 6.98
CA SER A 307 7.81 20.13 8.40
C SER A 307 6.47 19.63 9.00
N LEU A 308 5.38 19.70 8.23
CA LEU A 308 4.07 19.21 8.64
C LEU A 308 4.04 17.69 8.70
N TYR A 309 4.65 17.02 7.71
CA TYR A 309 4.85 15.57 7.75
C TYR A 309 5.70 15.15 8.94
N LEU A 310 6.83 15.80 9.19
CA LEU A 310 7.70 15.48 10.33
C LEU A 310 6.98 15.66 11.68
N ALA A 311 6.13 16.68 11.82
CA ALA A 311 5.30 16.85 13.00
C ALA A 311 4.29 15.70 13.16
N THR A 312 3.63 15.31 12.05
CA THR A 312 2.68 14.20 11.99
C THR A 312 3.39 12.87 12.30
N ARG A 313 4.56 12.62 11.71
CA ARG A 313 5.36 11.43 11.94
C ARG A 313 5.78 11.29 13.42
N ARG A 314 6.18 12.39 14.08
CA ARG A 314 6.47 12.36 15.53
C ARG A 314 5.24 12.00 16.36
N PHE A 315 4.05 12.41 15.96
CA PHE A 315 2.81 12.00 16.60
C PHE A 315 2.55 10.50 16.36
N VAL A 316 2.59 10.04 15.12
CA VAL A 316 2.32 8.63 14.73
C VAL A 316 3.24 7.67 15.49
N LEU A 317 4.54 7.99 15.56
CA LEU A 317 5.55 7.16 16.25
C LEU A 317 5.71 7.50 17.76
N SER A 318 4.60 7.84 18.41
CA SER A 318 4.58 8.16 19.85
C SER A 318 3.38 7.52 20.55
N ASP A 319 3.43 7.44 21.88
CA ASP A 319 2.36 6.92 22.73
C ASP A 319 1.06 7.78 22.67
N ARG A 320 1.07 8.87 21.91
CA ARG A 320 -0.13 9.68 21.64
C ARG A 320 -0.95 9.16 20.46
N ASN A 321 -0.36 8.35 19.59
CA ASN A 321 -1.10 7.51 18.68
C ASN A 321 -1.58 6.27 19.43
N PRO A 322 -2.90 6.02 19.52
CA PRO A 322 -3.45 4.90 20.31
C PRO A 322 -3.03 3.53 19.79
N TYR A 323 -2.50 3.45 18.57
CA TYR A 323 -2.05 2.22 17.93
C TYR A 323 -0.52 2.12 17.79
N PHE A 324 0.23 3.00 18.46
CA PHE A 324 1.67 2.82 18.59
C PHE A 324 1.97 2.00 19.84
N TYR A 325 2.62 0.85 19.68
CA TYR A 325 2.89 -0.09 20.74
C TYR A 325 4.39 -0.20 21.03
N ARG A 326 4.71 -0.44 22.31
CA ARG A 326 6.06 -0.70 22.80
C ARG A 326 6.07 -2.00 23.57
N GLY A 327 7.00 -2.88 23.21
CA GLY A 327 7.23 -4.16 23.89
C GLY A 327 8.70 -4.44 24.13
N SER A 328 8.96 -5.61 24.66
CA SER A 328 10.32 -6.08 24.99
C SER A 328 11.16 -6.40 23.74
N TYR A 329 10.50 -6.79 22.64
CA TYR A 329 11.16 -7.22 21.41
C TYR A 329 11.03 -6.22 20.25
N ALA A 330 9.93 -5.49 20.20
CA ALA A 330 9.70 -4.52 19.15
C ALA A 330 8.91 -3.31 19.64
N GLN A 331 8.99 -2.23 18.88
CA GLN A 331 8.05 -1.12 18.97
C GLN A 331 7.68 -0.65 17.57
N GLY A 332 6.45 -0.23 17.39
CA GLY A 332 5.97 0.22 16.10
C GLY A 332 4.49 0.47 16.10
N GLU A 333 4.01 0.84 14.92
CA GLU A 333 2.61 1.06 14.70
C GLU A 333 1.87 -0.26 14.46
N GLY A 334 0.69 -0.37 15.04
CA GLY A 334 -0.27 -1.41 14.84
C GLY A 334 -1.55 -0.87 14.20
N SER A 335 -2.64 -1.60 14.34
CA SER A 335 -3.93 -1.29 13.75
C SER A 335 -5.07 -1.63 14.72
N PRO A 336 -6.23 -0.93 14.66
CA PRO A 336 -7.43 -1.39 15.35
C PRO A 336 -7.95 -2.74 14.82
N HIS A 337 -7.50 -3.16 13.65
CA HIS A 337 -7.87 -4.41 13.00
C HIS A 337 -7.37 -5.65 13.75
N THR A 338 -6.26 -5.55 14.44
CA THR A 338 -5.60 -6.67 15.14
C THR A 338 -5.54 -6.44 16.65
N PRO A 339 -5.22 -7.46 17.47
CA PRO A 339 -5.21 -7.30 18.92
C PRO A 339 -4.33 -6.16 19.42
N HIS A 340 -4.70 -5.58 20.56
CA HIS A 340 -3.91 -4.54 21.22
C HIS A 340 -2.51 -5.05 21.57
N GLY A 341 -1.49 -4.22 21.31
CA GLY A 341 -0.09 -4.58 21.54
C GLY A 341 0.61 -5.22 20.34
N TYR A 342 -0.13 -5.45 19.26
CA TYR A 342 0.42 -6.07 18.03
C TYR A 342 0.96 -5.01 17.08
N VAL A 343 2.22 -5.16 16.70
CA VAL A 343 2.93 -4.30 15.72
C VAL A 343 2.79 -4.91 14.32
N TRP A 344 2.63 -4.07 13.32
CA TRP A 344 2.51 -4.50 11.93
C TRP A 344 3.83 -4.37 11.18
N PRO A 345 4.34 -5.44 10.55
CA PRO A 345 5.53 -5.37 9.70
C PRO A 345 5.40 -4.40 8.53
N LEU A 346 4.17 -4.19 8.01
CA LEU A 346 3.90 -3.16 7.00
C LEU A 346 4.36 -1.77 7.48
N ALA A 347 3.94 -1.37 8.69
CA ALA A 347 4.30 -0.06 9.24
C ALA A 347 5.80 0.03 9.56
N LEU A 348 6.44 -1.05 10.01
CA LEU A 348 7.88 -1.12 10.18
C LEU A 348 8.61 -0.87 8.85
N CYS A 349 8.20 -1.52 7.78
CA CYS A 349 8.78 -1.31 6.46
C CYS A 349 8.59 0.14 5.98
N VAL A 350 7.38 0.71 6.14
CA VAL A 350 7.10 2.11 5.82
C VAL A 350 7.95 3.06 6.66
N GLN A 351 8.11 2.80 7.95
CA GLN A 351 8.95 3.60 8.84
C GLN A 351 10.39 3.68 8.34
N ALA A 352 10.97 2.55 7.92
CA ALA A 352 12.30 2.51 7.34
C ALA A 352 12.38 3.17 5.95
N LEU A 353 11.39 2.95 5.07
CA LEU A 353 11.33 3.55 3.73
C LEU A 353 11.21 5.08 3.78
N THR A 354 10.58 5.62 4.82
CA THR A 354 10.35 7.06 5.00
C THR A 354 11.34 7.73 5.95
N SER A 355 12.36 7.01 6.44
CA SER A 355 13.45 7.55 7.26
C SER A 355 14.72 7.74 6.43
N ASP A 356 15.51 8.75 6.80
CA ASP A 356 16.90 8.93 6.35
C ASP A 356 17.90 8.77 7.52
N ASP A 357 17.40 8.44 8.73
CA ASP A 357 18.22 8.14 9.92
C ASP A 357 18.69 6.67 9.86
N PRO A 358 20.01 6.41 9.70
CA PRO A 358 20.54 5.05 9.65
C PRO A 358 20.28 4.24 10.94
N ASP A 359 20.27 4.89 12.09
CA ASP A 359 20.07 4.21 13.37
C ASP A 359 18.62 3.77 13.52
N GLU A 360 17.66 4.59 13.07
CA GLU A 360 16.26 4.20 13.01
C GLU A 360 16.05 3.03 12.05
N ILE A 361 16.64 3.10 10.86
CA ILE A 361 16.54 2.05 9.84
C ILE A 361 17.10 0.72 10.37
N ASN A 362 18.27 0.76 11.02
CA ASN A 362 18.89 -0.44 11.60
C ASN A 362 18.02 -1.03 12.73
N ARG A 363 17.45 -0.21 13.60
CA ARG A 363 16.51 -0.69 14.64
C ARG A 363 15.29 -1.38 14.01
N VAL A 364 14.73 -0.82 12.93
CA VAL A 364 13.60 -1.41 12.24
C VAL A 364 13.95 -2.77 11.62
N PHE A 365 15.13 -2.91 11.01
CA PHE A 365 15.58 -4.22 10.53
C PHE A 365 15.74 -5.24 11.67
N GLY A 366 16.17 -4.79 12.87
CA GLY A 366 16.18 -5.63 14.05
C GLY A 366 14.77 -6.12 14.44
N TYR A 367 13.76 -5.24 14.40
CA TYR A 367 12.36 -5.62 14.68
C TYR A 367 11.78 -6.55 13.60
N ILE A 368 12.11 -6.33 12.33
CA ILE A 368 11.71 -7.23 11.23
C ILE A 368 12.34 -8.62 11.42
N ALA A 369 13.59 -8.69 11.81
CA ALA A 369 14.25 -9.96 12.08
C ALA A 369 13.63 -10.73 13.28
N VAL A 370 13.09 -10.01 14.27
CA VAL A 370 12.36 -10.61 15.39
C VAL A 370 10.98 -11.11 14.93
N ALA A 371 10.33 -10.38 14.01
CA ALA A 371 9.02 -10.75 13.48
C ALA A 371 9.06 -12.04 12.63
N ASP A 372 10.22 -12.40 12.06
CA ASP A 372 10.44 -13.72 11.47
C ASP A 372 10.66 -14.74 12.60
N VAL A 373 9.66 -15.50 12.92
CA VAL A 373 9.70 -16.52 14.00
C VAL A 373 10.37 -17.83 13.60
N GLY A 374 11.06 -17.87 12.46
CA GLY A 374 11.82 -19.02 11.96
C GLY A 374 11.19 -19.73 10.78
N ASP A 375 10.06 -19.26 10.30
CA ASP A 375 9.37 -19.72 9.09
C ASP A 375 9.70 -18.90 7.83
N HIS A 376 10.55 -17.88 7.99
CA HIS A 376 11.03 -16.98 6.94
C HIS A 376 9.92 -16.17 6.26
N ARG A 377 8.96 -15.70 7.07
CA ARG A 377 7.83 -14.87 6.65
C ARG A 377 7.60 -13.70 7.60
N LEU A 378 6.97 -12.67 7.07
CA LEU A 378 6.34 -11.63 7.86
C LEU A 378 4.83 -11.88 7.87
N HIS A 379 4.29 -11.92 9.07
CA HIS A 379 2.85 -12.07 9.31
C HIS A 379 2.15 -10.71 9.21
N GLU A 380 0.82 -10.72 9.33
CA GLU A 380 0.04 -9.49 9.32
C GLU A 380 0.43 -8.56 10.48
N SER A 381 0.44 -9.11 11.72
CA SER A 381 0.89 -8.42 12.91
C SER A 381 1.44 -9.42 13.93
N PHE A 382 2.26 -8.95 14.87
CA PHE A 382 2.83 -9.77 15.94
C PHE A 382 2.85 -9.00 17.26
N ASP A 383 2.73 -9.73 18.38
CA ASP A 383 2.80 -9.15 19.73
C ASP A 383 4.20 -8.60 20.00
N ALA A 384 4.29 -7.34 20.40
CA ALA A 384 5.55 -6.63 20.64
C ALA A 384 6.39 -7.22 21.81
N ASN A 385 5.77 -7.99 22.69
CA ASN A 385 6.41 -8.70 23.81
C ASN A 385 6.61 -10.19 23.58
N TRP A 386 5.86 -10.77 22.61
CA TRP A 386 5.85 -12.22 22.34
C TRP A 386 5.70 -12.47 20.85
N PRO A 387 6.76 -12.31 20.06
CA PRO A 387 6.67 -12.35 18.59
C PRO A 387 6.09 -13.64 18.01
N GLU A 388 6.17 -14.76 18.73
CA GLU A 388 5.55 -16.04 18.36
C GLU A 388 4.01 -15.98 18.38
N SER A 389 3.42 -14.93 18.97
CA SER A 389 2.00 -14.62 18.90
C SER A 389 1.74 -13.64 17.80
N PHE A 390 1.22 -14.13 16.68
CA PHE A 390 1.00 -13.34 15.46
C PHE A 390 -0.38 -13.61 14.86
N THR A 391 -0.81 -12.75 13.95
CA THR A 391 -2.03 -12.92 13.17
C THR A 391 -1.67 -13.33 11.75
N ARG A 392 -2.45 -14.21 11.15
CA ARG A 392 -2.35 -14.78 9.81
C ARG A 392 -1.00 -15.48 9.54
N ASP A 393 -1.08 -16.74 9.21
CA ASP A 393 0.09 -17.59 8.89
C ASP A 393 0.74 -17.19 7.56
N ASP A 394 -0.04 -16.68 6.62
CA ASP A 394 0.42 -16.29 5.29
C ASP A 394 -0.29 -15.01 4.83
N PHE A 395 0.47 -13.93 4.72
CA PHE A 395 0.00 -12.64 4.22
C PHE A 395 1.05 -12.03 3.28
N ALA A 396 0.72 -11.95 1.99
CA ALA A 396 1.69 -11.63 0.95
C ALA A 396 2.19 -10.17 1.01
N TRP A 397 1.36 -9.21 1.42
CA TRP A 397 1.69 -7.79 1.35
C TRP A 397 2.87 -7.35 2.25
N PRO A 398 2.94 -7.69 3.56
CA PRO A 398 4.10 -7.31 4.38
C PRO A 398 5.41 -7.89 3.84
N ASN A 399 5.39 -9.12 3.32
CA ASN A 399 6.54 -9.76 2.69
C ASN A 399 6.99 -9.01 1.42
N ALA A 400 6.06 -8.61 0.57
CA ALA A 400 6.35 -7.83 -0.63
C ALA A 400 6.89 -6.42 -0.28
N LEU A 401 6.33 -5.75 0.73
CA LEU A 401 6.82 -4.44 1.15
C LEU A 401 8.21 -4.51 1.78
N TYR A 402 8.52 -5.60 2.50
CA TYR A 402 9.87 -5.87 2.95
C TYR A 402 10.84 -6.07 1.77
N ALA A 403 10.44 -6.82 0.75
CA ALA A 403 11.24 -6.97 -0.46
C ALA A 403 11.51 -5.61 -1.13
N GLU A 404 10.52 -4.72 -1.18
CA GLU A 404 10.70 -3.35 -1.67
C GLU A 404 11.69 -2.55 -0.82
N LEU A 405 11.62 -2.66 0.52
CA LEU A 405 12.57 -2.04 1.42
C LEU A 405 14.01 -2.48 1.12
N VAL A 406 14.24 -3.79 0.97
CA VAL A 406 15.55 -4.35 0.62
C VAL A 406 16.03 -3.83 -0.74
N LEU A 407 15.20 -3.88 -1.77
CA LEU A 407 15.54 -3.40 -3.12
C LEU A 407 15.84 -1.90 -3.15
N THR A 408 15.12 -1.10 -2.38
CA THR A 408 15.33 0.35 -2.28
C THR A 408 16.65 0.68 -1.57
N ARG A 409 17.07 -0.14 -0.61
CA ARG A 409 18.27 0.05 0.22
C ARG A 409 19.49 -0.70 -0.29
N ARG A 410 19.42 -1.42 -1.44
CA ARG A 410 20.57 -2.07 -2.05
C ARG A 410 21.67 -1.04 -2.28
N GLY A 411 22.93 -1.37 -1.87
CA GLY A 411 24.08 -0.45 -1.85
C GLY A 411 24.25 0.32 -0.53
N THR A 412 23.31 0.25 0.41
CA THR A 412 23.54 0.53 1.82
C THR A 412 23.85 -0.79 2.53
N ALA A 413 25.05 -0.96 3.07
CA ALA A 413 25.34 -2.13 3.88
C ALA A 413 24.38 -2.16 5.08
N PHE A 414 23.76 -3.31 5.32
CA PHE A 414 23.03 -3.54 6.55
C PHE A 414 24.04 -3.51 7.71
N THR A 415 23.84 -2.68 8.70
CA THR A 415 24.60 -2.73 9.95
C THR A 415 23.66 -3.26 11.02
N ALA A 416 24.06 -4.36 11.68
CA ALA A 416 23.35 -4.83 12.85
C ALA A 416 23.40 -3.77 13.94
N PRO A 417 22.35 -3.64 14.78
CA PRO A 417 22.33 -2.74 15.93
C PRO A 417 23.37 -3.09 16.97
#